data_a9260c9d27b15e9b1e045555c20209e1
#
_entry.id   a9260c9d27b15e9b1e045555c20209e1
#
_cell.length_a   1.000
_cell.length_b   1.000
_cell.length_c   1.000
_cell.angle_alpha   90.00
_cell.angle_beta   90.00
_cell.angle_gamma   90.00
#
_symmetry.space_group_name_H-M   'P 1'
#
loop_
_entity.id
_entity.type
_entity.pdbx_description
1 polymer ?
#
loop_
_entity_poly.entity_id
_entity_poly.type
_entity_poly.pdbx_seq_one_letter_code
_entity_poly.pdbx_strand_id
1 'polypeptide(L)'
;MQETAFIWDLDGTLLDSYEAILSGIEETYAQFSIPFDREKVRAFILKYSVQDLLVQVAEERGLDVDKLNQVRAQSLAEKNAQVILMPGAREVLHWGNEQGIQQFVYTHKGDNTFTILRNLGLESYFTEILTSKSGFARKPNPQAASYLLEKYGLDSMHTYYIGDRSLDIEFAQNSGIQSINFMEYPGSYNRQITHLEEIISLVI
;
A
#
# COMPACT_ATOMS: atom_id res chain seq x y z
N MET A 1 17.02 -18.31 16.22
CA MET A 1 17.09 -17.39 15.06
C MET A 1 16.15 -16.26 15.38
N GLN A 2 16.54 -15.01 15.17
CA GLN A 2 15.63 -13.87 15.33
C GLN A 2 14.56 -13.96 14.25
N GLU A 3 13.30 -13.91 14.65
CA GLU A 3 12.17 -14.05 13.71
C GLU A 3 12.00 -12.74 12.94
N THR A 4 12.33 -12.77 11.66
CA THR A 4 12.10 -11.64 10.74
C THR A 4 10.63 -11.57 10.38
N ALA A 5 10.09 -10.34 10.24
CA ALA A 5 8.75 -10.11 9.78
C ALA A 5 8.69 -9.02 8.70
N PHE A 6 7.79 -9.19 7.75
CA PHE A 6 7.50 -8.21 6.69
C PHE A 6 6.08 -7.69 6.81
N ILE A 7 5.92 -6.38 6.73
CA ILE A 7 4.64 -5.71 6.59
C ILE A 7 4.65 -5.01 5.23
N TRP A 8 3.77 -5.42 4.35
CA TRP A 8 3.74 -4.95 2.95
C TRP A 8 2.68 -3.88 2.73
N ASP A 9 3.04 -2.81 2.02
CA ASP A 9 2.03 -2.07 1.25
C ASP A 9 1.61 -2.87 0.01
N LEU A 10 0.56 -2.45 -0.66
CA LEU A 10 0.06 -3.13 -1.85
C LEU A 10 0.22 -2.31 -3.12
N ASP A 11 -0.46 -1.16 -3.19
CA ASP A 11 -0.51 -0.34 -4.42
C ASP A 11 0.85 0.28 -4.72
N GLY A 12 1.49 -0.10 -5.83
CA GLY A 12 2.84 0.34 -6.20
C GLY A 12 3.97 -0.48 -5.57
N THR A 13 3.65 -1.42 -4.68
CA THR A 13 4.63 -2.28 -4.00
C THR A 13 4.52 -3.74 -4.44
N LEU A 14 3.45 -4.43 -4.10
CA LEU A 14 3.16 -5.79 -4.60
C LEU A 14 2.27 -5.78 -5.83
N LEU A 15 1.47 -4.72 -6.02
CA LEU A 15 0.48 -4.58 -7.09
C LEU A 15 0.84 -3.41 -8.01
N ASP A 16 0.93 -3.68 -9.30
CA ASP A 16 0.92 -2.66 -10.34
C ASP A 16 -0.53 -2.22 -10.56
N SER A 17 -0.94 -1.20 -9.81
CA SER A 17 -2.33 -0.77 -9.68
C SER A 17 -2.54 0.70 -10.01
N TYR A 18 -1.48 1.51 -10.19
CA TYR A 18 -1.62 2.96 -10.38
C TYR A 18 -2.40 3.31 -11.66
N GLU A 19 -2.26 2.53 -12.73
CA GLU A 19 -3.01 2.75 -13.96
C GLU A 19 -4.52 2.52 -13.75
N ALA A 20 -4.90 1.47 -13.02
CA ALA A 20 -6.28 1.20 -12.66
C ALA A 20 -6.86 2.29 -11.74
N ILE A 21 -6.06 2.76 -10.78
CA ILE A 21 -6.44 3.84 -9.86
C ILE A 21 -6.69 5.14 -10.63
N LEU A 22 -5.76 5.54 -11.51
CA LEU A 22 -5.87 6.77 -12.32
C LEU A 22 -7.08 6.72 -13.26
N SER A 23 -7.29 5.58 -13.93
CA SER A 23 -8.47 5.38 -14.79
C SER A 23 -9.79 5.45 -14.00
N GLY A 24 -9.83 4.91 -12.78
CA GLY A 24 -11.01 5.03 -11.91
C GLY A 24 -11.29 6.47 -11.46
N ILE A 25 -10.23 7.26 -11.19
CA ILE A 25 -10.38 8.70 -10.90
C ILE A 25 -10.86 9.47 -12.12
N GLU A 26 -10.30 9.19 -13.30
CA GLU A 26 -10.69 9.82 -14.57
C GLU A 26 -12.17 9.63 -14.86
N GLU A 27 -12.68 8.40 -14.74
CA GLU A 27 -14.11 8.10 -14.90
C GLU A 27 -14.97 8.80 -13.85
N THR A 28 -14.52 8.85 -12.60
CA THR A 28 -15.20 9.59 -11.55
C THR A 28 -15.29 11.07 -11.89
N TYR A 29 -14.19 11.68 -12.31
CA TYR A 29 -14.15 13.08 -12.69
C TYR A 29 -15.07 13.37 -13.88
N ALA A 30 -15.11 12.49 -14.87
CA ALA A 30 -16.01 12.62 -16.02
C ALA A 30 -17.49 12.66 -15.60
N GLN A 31 -17.92 11.81 -14.66
CA GLN A 31 -19.30 11.80 -14.15
C GLN A 31 -19.71 13.09 -13.44
N PHE A 32 -18.76 13.79 -12.83
CA PHE A 32 -19.00 15.07 -12.15
C PHE A 32 -18.58 16.29 -12.99
N SER A 33 -18.26 16.10 -14.27
CA SER A 33 -17.76 17.17 -15.15
C SER A 33 -16.54 17.90 -14.60
N ILE A 34 -15.63 17.17 -13.95
CA ILE A 34 -14.38 17.68 -13.39
C ILE A 34 -13.28 17.48 -14.45
N PRO A 35 -12.50 18.52 -14.81
CA PRO A 35 -11.35 18.36 -15.69
C PRO A 35 -10.33 17.40 -15.11
N PHE A 36 -9.82 16.46 -15.91
CA PHE A 36 -8.82 15.49 -15.50
C PHE A 36 -7.46 15.80 -16.15
N ASP A 37 -6.46 15.99 -15.31
CA ASP A 37 -5.05 16.13 -15.70
C ASP A 37 -4.29 14.95 -15.06
N ARG A 38 -3.97 13.94 -15.87
CA ARG A 38 -3.39 12.68 -15.43
C ARG A 38 -2.10 12.87 -14.63
N GLU A 39 -1.20 13.73 -15.12
CA GLU A 39 0.10 13.94 -14.48
C GLU A 39 -0.04 14.64 -13.12
N LYS A 40 -0.90 15.65 -13.03
CA LYS A 40 -1.17 16.33 -11.77
C LYS A 40 -1.86 15.41 -10.76
N VAL A 41 -2.85 14.64 -11.20
CA VAL A 41 -3.53 13.66 -10.34
C VAL A 41 -2.56 12.60 -9.85
N ARG A 42 -1.73 12.06 -10.75
CA ARG A 42 -0.71 11.07 -10.38
C ARG A 42 0.28 11.64 -9.35
N ALA A 43 0.85 12.80 -9.60
CA ALA A 43 1.77 13.45 -8.67
C ALA A 43 1.12 13.69 -7.29
N PHE A 44 -0.14 14.10 -7.28
CA PHE A 44 -0.88 14.34 -6.05
C PHE A 44 -1.09 13.06 -5.23
N ILE A 45 -1.58 11.98 -5.85
CA ILE A 45 -1.89 10.74 -5.12
C ILE A 45 -0.65 10.01 -4.64
N LEU A 46 0.49 10.19 -5.32
CA LEU A 46 1.79 9.66 -4.86
C LEU A 46 2.30 10.42 -3.64
N LYS A 47 2.10 11.73 -3.60
CA LYS A 47 2.55 12.58 -2.49
C LYS A 47 1.62 12.51 -1.28
N TYR A 48 0.31 12.51 -1.50
CA TYR A 48 -0.71 12.51 -0.46
C TYR A 48 -1.49 11.19 -0.47
N SER A 49 -2.76 11.24 -0.88
CA SER A 49 -3.56 10.02 -1.13
C SER A 49 -4.71 10.31 -2.09
N VAL A 50 -5.37 9.24 -2.56
CA VAL A 50 -6.62 9.38 -3.33
C VAL A 50 -7.72 10.01 -2.48
N GLN A 51 -7.78 9.68 -1.18
CA GLN A 51 -8.78 10.27 -0.28
C GLN A 51 -8.59 11.78 -0.14
N ASP A 52 -7.34 12.24 0.06
CA ASP A 52 -7.04 13.68 0.17
C ASP A 52 -7.38 14.41 -1.12
N LEU A 53 -7.11 13.80 -2.29
CA LEU A 53 -7.50 14.36 -3.58
C LEU A 53 -9.01 14.56 -3.68
N LEU A 54 -9.81 13.54 -3.31
CA LEU A 54 -11.27 13.62 -3.40
C LEU A 54 -11.86 14.61 -2.40
N VAL A 55 -11.29 14.71 -1.20
CA VAL A 55 -11.67 15.74 -0.22
C VAL A 55 -11.40 17.14 -0.76
N GLN A 56 -10.18 17.39 -1.27
CA GLN A 56 -9.84 18.68 -1.85
C GLN A 56 -10.79 19.08 -3.00
N VAL A 57 -11.02 18.16 -3.92
CA VAL A 57 -11.91 18.41 -5.06
C VAL A 57 -13.36 18.64 -4.62
N ALA A 58 -13.83 17.90 -3.61
CA ALA A 58 -15.15 18.10 -3.04
C ALA A 58 -15.31 19.50 -2.45
N GLU A 59 -14.34 19.96 -1.68
CA GLU A 59 -14.32 21.31 -1.09
C GLU A 59 -14.27 22.41 -2.17
N GLU A 60 -13.35 22.30 -3.13
CA GLU A 60 -13.18 23.29 -4.19
C GLU A 60 -14.42 23.45 -5.09
N ARG A 61 -15.23 22.39 -5.22
CA ARG A 61 -16.38 22.37 -6.14
C ARG A 61 -17.75 22.28 -5.47
N GLY A 62 -17.79 22.26 -4.13
CA GLY A 62 -19.03 22.13 -3.38
C GLY A 62 -19.73 20.79 -3.62
N LEU A 63 -18.95 19.70 -3.79
CA LEU A 63 -19.46 18.35 -4.02
C LEU A 63 -19.44 17.53 -2.72
N ASP A 64 -20.25 16.47 -2.70
CA ASP A 64 -20.25 15.50 -1.63
C ASP A 64 -19.11 14.49 -1.82
N VAL A 65 -18.17 14.44 -0.88
CA VAL A 65 -17.01 13.54 -0.92
C VAL A 65 -17.43 12.07 -0.85
N ASP A 66 -18.49 11.72 -0.12
CA ASP A 66 -18.96 10.34 -0.02
C ASP A 66 -19.51 9.86 -1.35
N LYS A 67 -20.19 10.74 -2.09
CA LYS A 67 -20.67 10.44 -3.44
C LYS A 67 -19.52 10.26 -4.43
N LEU A 68 -18.49 11.11 -4.37
CA LEU A 68 -17.26 10.91 -5.16
C LEU A 68 -16.59 9.57 -4.85
N ASN A 69 -16.45 9.22 -3.56
CA ASN A 69 -15.90 7.95 -3.13
C ASN A 69 -16.73 6.75 -3.61
N GLN A 70 -18.05 6.85 -3.56
CA GLN A 70 -18.94 5.78 -4.02
C GLN A 70 -18.78 5.52 -5.53
N VAL A 71 -18.80 6.56 -6.35
CA VAL A 71 -18.61 6.45 -7.81
C VAL A 71 -17.22 5.86 -8.11
N ARG A 72 -16.19 6.37 -7.45
CA ARG A 72 -14.83 5.85 -7.64
C ARG A 72 -14.72 4.37 -7.25
N ALA A 73 -15.37 3.96 -6.16
CA ALA A 73 -15.34 2.56 -5.72
C ALA A 73 -15.99 1.64 -6.75
N GLN A 74 -17.07 2.07 -7.39
CA GLN A 74 -17.72 1.32 -8.47
C GLN A 74 -16.81 1.21 -9.70
N SER A 75 -16.27 2.33 -10.18
CA SER A 75 -15.35 2.34 -11.33
C SER A 75 -14.09 1.48 -11.08
N LEU A 76 -13.56 1.52 -9.86
CA LEU A 76 -12.38 0.74 -9.49
C LEU A 76 -12.69 -0.76 -9.39
N ALA A 77 -13.90 -1.15 -8.92
CA ALA A 77 -14.30 -2.55 -8.82
C ALA A 77 -14.29 -3.25 -10.17
N GLU A 78 -14.72 -2.54 -11.24
CA GLU A 78 -14.69 -3.05 -12.61
C GLU A 78 -13.26 -3.24 -13.15
N LYS A 79 -12.30 -2.50 -12.61
CA LYS A 79 -10.88 -2.52 -13.00
C LYS A 79 -10.00 -3.44 -12.14
N ASN A 80 -10.52 -4.01 -11.07
CA ASN A 80 -9.77 -4.90 -10.20
C ASN A 80 -9.16 -6.11 -10.95
N ALA A 81 -9.82 -6.56 -12.02
CA ALA A 81 -9.33 -7.64 -12.89
C ALA A 81 -8.10 -7.24 -13.74
N GLN A 82 -7.80 -5.93 -13.85
CA GLN A 82 -6.66 -5.40 -14.60
C GLN A 82 -5.43 -5.19 -13.70
N VAL A 83 -5.59 -5.31 -12.39
CA VAL A 83 -4.46 -5.20 -11.45
C VAL A 83 -3.59 -6.45 -11.60
N ILE A 84 -2.31 -6.24 -11.86
CA ILE A 84 -1.30 -7.30 -11.98
C ILE A 84 -0.27 -7.19 -10.86
N LEU A 85 0.58 -8.19 -10.74
CA LEU A 85 1.67 -8.16 -9.78
C LEU A 85 2.82 -7.26 -10.27
N MET A 86 3.46 -6.59 -9.33
CA MET A 86 4.77 -6.03 -9.57
C MET A 86 5.76 -7.17 -9.89
N PRO A 87 6.74 -6.92 -10.79
CA PRO A 87 7.80 -7.90 -11.06
C PRO A 87 8.48 -8.34 -9.75
N GLY A 88 8.73 -9.64 -9.59
CA GLY A 88 9.36 -10.22 -8.41
C GLY A 88 8.46 -10.36 -7.17
N ALA A 89 7.22 -9.85 -7.20
CA ALA A 89 6.35 -9.88 -6.01
C ALA A 89 6.04 -11.31 -5.53
N ARG A 90 5.71 -12.21 -6.43
CA ARG A 90 5.42 -13.60 -6.07
C ARG A 90 6.66 -14.33 -5.57
N GLU A 91 7.77 -14.10 -6.21
CA GLU A 91 9.07 -14.73 -5.92
C GLU A 91 9.54 -14.35 -4.51
N VAL A 92 9.48 -13.08 -4.14
CA VAL A 92 9.92 -12.64 -2.81
C VAL A 92 8.96 -13.08 -1.70
N LEU A 93 7.64 -13.08 -1.97
CA LEU A 93 6.65 -13.62 -1.02
C LEU A 93 6.85 -15.12 -0.77
N HIS A 94 7.09 -15.89 -1.83
CA HIS A 94 7.35 -17.31 -1.74
C HIS A 94 8.64 -17.59 -0.95
N TRP A 95 9.73 -16.91 -1.31
CA TRP A 95 10.98 -16.99 -0.58
C TRP A 95 10.80 -16.66 0.92
N GLY A 96 10.07 -15.59 1.25
CA GLY A 96 9.79 -15.23 2.63
C GLY A 96 9.13 -16.36 3.42
N ASN A 97 8.14 -17.03 2.83
CA ASN A 97 7.47 -18.18 3.44
C ASN A 97 8.44 -19.38 3.62
N GLU A 98 9.29 -19.66 2.63
CA GLU A 98 10.30 -20.73 2.74
C GLU A 98 11.32 -20.47 3.83
N GLN A 99 11.63 -19.19 4.11
CA GLN A 99 12.51 -18.78 5.21
C GLN A 99 11.80 -18.70 6.57
N GLY A 100 10.50 -18.96 6.63
CA GLY A 100 9.70 -18.83 7.84
C GLY A 100 9.46 -17.38 8.29
N ILE A 101 9.60 -16.41 7.38
CA ILE A 101 9.33 -14.99 7.64
C ILE A 101 7.82 -14.79 7.74
N GLN A 102 7.36 -14.21 8.85
CA GLN A 102 5.96 -13.84 9.00
C GLN A 102 5.63 -12.65 8.10
N GLN A 103 4.58 -12.77 7.29
CA GLN A 103 4.20 -11.75 6.33
C GLN A 103 2.82 -11.18 6.62
N PHE A 104 2.72 -9.86 6.59
CA PHE A 104 1.51 -9.08 6.86
C PHE A 104 1.27 -8.09 5.76
N VAL A 105 0.05 -7.61 5.63
CA VAL A 105 -0.30 -6.47 4.78
C VAL A 105 -0.83 -5.34 5.66
N TYR A 106 -0.38 -4.11 5.42
CA TYR A 106 -1.07 -2.91 5.85
C TYR A 106 -1.17 -1.90 4.72
N THR A 107 -2.40 -1.69 4.23
CA THR A 107 -2.68 -0.86 3.06
C THR A 107 -3.80 0.14 3.32
N HIS A 108 -3.78 1.25 2.60
CA HIS A 108 -4.91 2.19 2.56
C HIS A 108 -6.03 1.78 1.58
N LYS A 109 -5.86 0.66 0.88
CA LYS A 109 -6.89 0.05 0.05
C LYS A 109 -8.06 -0.46 0.90
N GLY A 110 -9.27 -0.48 0.31
CA GLY A 110 -10.49 -0.91 1.01
C GLY A 110 -10.76 -2.42 0.89
N ASP A 111 -12.04 -2.79 0.99
CA ASP A 111 -12.51 -4.19 1.06
C ASP A 111 -12.20 -5.01 -0.20
N ASN A 112 -12.02 -4.36 -1.35
CA ASN A 112 -11.59 -5.02 -2.58
C ASN A 112 -10.20 -5.68 -2.49
N THR A 113 -9.41 -5.34 -1.46
CA THR A 113 -8.11 -5.94 -1.17
C THR A 113 -8.17 -7.46 -1.17
N PHE A 114 -9.10 -8.05 -0.41
CA PHE A 114 -9.23 -9.50 -0.28
C PHE A 114 -9.57 -10.17 -1.62
N THR A 115 -10.45 -9.55 -2.41
CA THR A 115 -10.80 -10.06 -3.74
C THR A 115 -9.60 -10.04 -4.69
N ILE A 116 -8.83 -8.95 -4.70
CA ILE A 116 -7.63 -8.83 -5.54
C ILE A 116 -6.59 -9.88 -5.13
N LEU A 117 -6.26 -9.97 -3.84
CA LEU A 117 -5.25 -10.91 -3.34
C LEU A 117 -5.64 -12.37 -3.61
N ARG A 118 -6.94 -12.70 -3.47
CA ARG A 118 -7.46 -14.03 -3.79
C ARG A 118 -7.37 -14.35 -5.28
N ASN A 119 -7.78 -13.42 -6.14
CA ASN A 119 -7.71 -13.61 -7.60
C ASN A 119 -6.26 -13.77 -8.09
N LEU A 120 -5.32 -13.09 -7.43
CA LEU A 120 -3.89 -13.21 -7.73
C LEU A 120 -3.22 -14.40 -7.03
N GLY A 121 -3.95 -15.16 -6.19
CA GLY A 121 -3.41 -16.29 -5.43
C GLY A 121 -2.38 -15.90 -4.39
N LEU A 122 -2.52 -14.71 -3.78
CA LEU A 122 -1.58 -14.19 -2.78
C LEU A 122 -2.10 -14.27 -1.34
N GLU A 123 -3.40 -14.45 -1.13
CA GLU A 123 -4.02 -14.36 0.21
C GLU A 123 -3.32 -15.28 1.24
N SER A 124 -2.90 -16.47 0.82
CA SER A 124 -2.26 -17.48 1.66
C SER A 124 -0.82 -17.16 2.10
N TYR A 125 -0.19 -16.14 1.53
CA TYR A 125 1.15 -15.70 1.95
C TYR A 125 1.10 -14.89 3.25
N PHE A 126 -0.05 -14.31 3.59
CA PHE A 126 -0.15 -13.35 4.68
C PHE A 126 -0.80 -13.94 5.93
N THR A 127 -0.17 -13.69 7.07
CA THR A 127 -0.69 -14.05 8.39
C THR A 127 -1.90 -13.17 8.75
N GLU A 128 -1.83 -11.87 8.45
CA GLU A 128 -2.94 -10.94 8.63
C GLU A 128 -2.89 -9.82 7.58
N ILE A 129 -4.07 -9.37 7.16
CA ILE A 129 -4.25 -8.32 6.16
C ILE A 129 -5.05 -7.19 6.80
N LEU A 130 -4.39 -6.04 6.99
CA LEU A 130 -5.00 -4.82 7.49
C LEU A 130 -5.28 -3.85 6.33
N THR A 131 -6.53 -3.39 6.25
CA THR A 131 -7.01 -2.48 5.21
C THR A 131 -7.45 -1.15 5.81
N SER A 132 -7.87 -0.20 4.98
CA SER A 132 -8.48 1.05 5.45
C SER A 132 -9.76 0.84 6.31
N LYS A 133 -10.30 -0.38 6.35
CA LYS A 133 -11.49 -0.75 7.13
C LYS A 133 -11.16 -1.47 8.44
N SER A 134 -9.89 -1.72 8.72
CA SER A 134 -9.45 -2.41 9.94
C SER A 134 -9.51 -1.54 11.21
N GLY A 135 -9.94 -0.27 11.10
CA GLY A 135 -10.18 0.60 12.25
C GLY A 135 -8.93 1.33 12.78
N PHE A 136 -7.79 1.20 12.11
CA PHE A 136 -6.55 1.90 12.48
C PHE A 136 -6.47 3.28 11.83
N ALA A 137 -5.81 4.21 12.51
CA ALA A 137 -5.44 5.49 11.93
C ALA A 137 -4.53 5.28 10.71
N ARG A 138 -4.70 6.13 9.68
CA ARG A 138 -3.95 6.00 8.42
C ARG A 138 -2.46 6.26 8.63
N LYS A 139 -1.61 5.64 7.78
CA LYS A 139 -0.18 5.99 7.68
C LYS A 139 -0.02 7.52 7.54
N PRO A 140 0.94 8.13 8.19
CA PRO A 140 2.10 7.56 8.90
C PRO A 140 1.87 7.27 10.40
N ASN A 141 0.62 7.17 10.88
CA ASN A 141 0.32 6.82 12.27
C ASN A 141 0.75 5.38 12.56
N PRO A 142 1.52 5.10 13.65
CA PRO A 142 2.11 3.79 13.92
C PRO A 142 1.12 2.75 14.45
N GLN A 143 -0.12 3.08 14.68
CA GLN A 143 -1.09 2.24 15.39
C GLN A 143 -1.22 0.82 14.82
N ALA A 144 -1.25 0.68 13.49
CA ALA A 144 -1.37 -0.62 12.83
C ALA A 144 -0.11 -1.50 13.03
N ALA A 145 1.09 -0.90 12.95
CA ALA A 145 2.33 -1.64 13.22
C ALA A 145 2.43 -2.02 14.68
N SER A 146 2.12 -1.10 15.61
CA SER A 146 2.12 -1.41 17.05
C SER A 146 1.20 -2.57 17.39
N TYR A 147 0.01 -2.63 16.78
CA TYR A 147 -0.92 -3.75 16.91
C TYR A 147 -0.30 -5.08 16.43
N LEU A 148 0.33 -5.09 15.25
CA LEU A 148 0.97 -6.31 14.71
C LEU A 148 2.15 -6.75 15.58
N LEU A 149 3.02 -5.80 16.00
CA LEU A 149 4.15 -6.09 16.87
C LEU A 149 3.70 -6.74 18.18
N GLU A 150 2.69 -6.16 18.84
CA GLU A 150 2.15 -6.67 20.11
C GLU A 150 1.45 -8.02 19.93
N LYS A 151 0.56 -8.13 18.96
CA LYS A 151 -0.27 -9.33 18.74
C LYS A 151 0.54 -10.57 18.40
N TYR A 152 1.61 -10.40 17.62
CA TYR A 152 2.41 -11.51 17.11
C TYR A 152 3.77 -11.62 17.79
N GLY A 153 4.07 -10.74 18.76
CA GLY A 153 5.35 -10.75 19.48
C GLY A 153 6.56 -10.45 18.59
N LEU A 154 6.39 -9.58 17.58
CA LEU A 154 7.42 -9.30 16.59
C LEU A 154 8.53 -8.42 17.16
N ASP A 155 9.77 -8.68 16.78
CA ASP A 155 10.91 -7.83 17.10
C ASP A 155 10.95 -6.64 16.12
N SER A 156 10.82 -5.43 16.65
CA SER A 156 10.83 -4.20 15.82
C SER A 156 12.14 -4.00 15.05
N MET A 157 13.27 -4.48 15.56
CA MET A 157 14.58 -4.38 14.88
C MET A 157 14.69 -5.34 13.69
N HIS A 158 13.85 -6.38 13.65
CA HIS A 158 13.80 -7.40 12.59
C HIS A 158 12.45 -7.38 11.84
N THR A 159 11.64 -6.35 12.07
CA THR A 159 10.40 -6.10 11.33
C THR A 159 10.63 -4.99 10.30
N TYR A 160 10.24 -5.24 9.06
CA TYR A 160 10.42 -4.34 7.94
C TYR A 160 9.06 -3.94 7.36
N TYR A 161 8.87 -2.63 7.14
CA TYR A 161 7.77 -2.14 6.30
C TYR A 161 8.29 -1.94 4.88
N ILE A 162 7.63 -2.56 3.90
CA ILE A 162 8.01 -2.49 2.49
C ILE A 162 6.97 -1.67 1.75
N GLY A 163 7.40 -0.61 1.07
CA GLY A 163 6.51 0.32 0.37
C GLY A 163 7.16 1.04 -0.81
N ASP A 164 6.41 1.96 -1.41
CA ASP A 164 6.83 2.70 -2.61
C ASP A 164 6.80 4.22 -2.43
N ARG A 165 6.33 4.73 -1.27
CA ARG A 165 6.16 6.17 -1.02
C ARG A 165 6.90 6.63 0.23
N SER A 166 7.18 7.95 0.31
CA SER A 166 7.74 8.57 1.52
C SER A 166 6.88 8.30 2.77
N LEU A 167 5.56 8.28 2.60
CA LEU A 167 4.60 7.96 3.66
C LEU A 167 4.85 6.61 4.33
N ASP A 168 5.32 5.63 3.58
CA ASP A 168 5.63 4.29 4.05
C ASP A 168 6.91 4.29 4.89
N ILE A 169 7.90 5.10 4.48
CA ILE A 169 9.13 5.31 5.25
C ILE A 169 8.83 6.01 6.57
N GLU A 170 8.01 7.07 6.53
CA GLU A 170 7.57 7.79 7.73
C GLU A 170 6.77 6.88 8.67
N PHE A 171 5.92 6.00 8.12
CA PHE A 171 5.20 5.00 8.90
C PHE A 171 6.16 4.05 9.62
N ALA A 172 7.16 3.51 8.92
CA ALA A 172 8.17 2.66 9.52
C ALA A 172 8.94 3.38 10.65
N GLN A 173 9.37 4.62 10.40
CA GLN A 173 10.04 5.46 11.40
C GLN A 173 9.19 5.65 12.66
N ASN A 174 7.95 6.09 12.49
CA ASN A 174 7.03 6.35 13.59
C ASN A 174 6.69 5.08 14.38
N SER A 175 6.80 3.92 13.73
CA SER A 175 6.54 2.61 14.31
C SER A 175 7.77 1.99 14.98
N GLY A 176 8.94 2.58 14.84
CA GLY A 176 10.21 2.03 15.36
C GLY A 176 10.67 0.75 14.67
N ILE A 177 10.20 0.50 13.43
CA ILE A 177 10.59 -0.65 12.61
C ILE A 177 11.45 -0.23 11.43
N GLN A 178 12.05 -1.18 10.71
CA GLN A 178 12.91 -0.91 9.57
C GLN A 178 12.08 -0.57 8.32
N SER A 179 12.67 0.20 7.38
CA SER A 179 12.05 0.49 6.08
C SER A 179 12.85 -0.12 4.95
N ILE A 180 12.13 -0.72 3.98
CA ILE A 180 12.64 -1.05 2.64
C ILE A 180 11.70 -0.36 1.65
N ASN A 181 12.24 0.46 0.73
CA ASN A 181 11.38 1.28 -0.12
C ASN A 181 12.01 1.50 -1.50
N PHE A 182 11.18 1.69 -2.52
CA PHE A 182 11.64 2.06 -3.87
C PHE A 182 12.15 3.49 -3.95
N MET A 183 11.78 4.35 -3.01
CA MET A 183 12.24 5.74 -2.98
C MET A 183 13.60 5.88 -2.31
N GLU A 184 14.42 6.78 -2.86
CA GLU A 184 15.56 7.32 -2.14
C GLU A 184 15.07 8.20 -0.97
N TYR A 185 15.64 7.97 0.22
CA TYR A 185 15.31 8.75 1.41
C TYR A 185 16.59 9.08 2.18
N PRO A 186 16.78 10.34 2.61
CA PRO A 186 18.00 10.74 3.33
C PRO A 186 18.19 9.98 4.63
N GLY A 187 19.41 9.50 4.87
CA GLY A 187 19.78 8.81 6.11
C GLY A 187 19.73 7.28 6.01
N SER A 188 20.15 6.61 7.10
CA SER A 188 20.32 5.16 7.16
C SER A 188 19.04 4.38 7.52
N TYR A 189 17.91 5.06 7.65
CA TYR A 189 16.67 4.47 8.13
C TYR A 189 15.95 3.65 7.07
N ASN A 190 16.13 4.00 5.79
CA ASN A 190 15.54 3.32 4.66
C ASN A 190 16.59 2.55 3.88
N ARG A 191 16.29 1.30 3.52
CA ARG A 191 17.05 0.53 2.55
C ARG A 191 16.35 0.68 1.20
N GLN A 192 16.96 1.43 0.28
CA GLN A 192 16.43 1.61 -1.05
C GLN A 192 16.60 0.35 -1.88
N ILE A 193 15.55 0.00 -2.63
CA ILE A 193 15.56 -1.04 -3.66
C ILE A 193 15.06 -0.48 -4.99
N THR A 194 15.42 -1.12 -6.07
CA THR A 194 14.87 -0.87 -7.41
C THR A 194 14.00 -2.03 -7.89
N HIS A 195 14.24 -3.22 -7.34
CA HIS A 195 13.50 -4.44 -7.63
C HIS A 195 13.19 -5.19 -6.35
N LEU A 196 12.04 -5.85 -6.28
CA LEU A 196 11.60 -6.56 -5.07
C LEU A 196 12.55 -7.71 -4.66
N GLU A 197 13.18 -8.37 -5.63
CA GLU A 197 14.10 -9.49 -5.38
C GLU A 197 15.36 -9.06 -4.60
N GLU A 198 15.71 -7.77 -4.60
CA GLU A 198 16.83 -7.25 -3.81
C GLU A 198 16.61 -7.44 -2.31
N ILE A 199 15.35 -7.55 -1.85
CA ILE A 199 15.00 -7.83 -0.45
C ILE A 199 15.67 -9.11 0.04
N ILE A 200 15.77 -10.13 -0.82
CA ILE A 200 16.40 -11.42 -0.50
C ILE A 200 17.82 -11.23 0.01
N SER A 201 18.59 -10.37 -0.65
CA SER A 201 19.99 -10.11 -0.26
C SER A 201 20.16 -9.08 0.86
N LEU A 202 19.12 -8.29 1.15
CA LEU A 202 19.17 -7.28 2.21
C LEU A 202 18.88 -7.85 3.60
N VAL A 203 18.20 -9.00 3.67
CA VAL A 203 17.64 -9.55 4.93
C VAL A 203 18.35 -10.86 5.34
N ILE A 204 19.19 -11.42 4.46
CA ILE A 204 20.11 -12.52 4.80
C ILE A 204 21.33 -11.90 5.46
#